data_f384d71ae246a5815065e492c39d7713
#
_entry.id   f384d71ae246a5815065e492c39d7713
#
_cell.length_a   1.000
_cell.length_b   1.000
_cell.length_c   1.000
_cell.angle_alpha   90.00
_cell.angle_beta   90.00
_cell.angle_gamma   90.00
#
_symmetry.space_group_name_H-M   'P 1'
#
loop_
_entity.id
_entity.type
_entity.pdbx_description
1 polymer ?
#
loop_
_entity_poly.entity_id
_entity_poly.type
_entity_poly.pdbx_seq_one_letter_code
_entity_poly.pdbx_strand_id
1 'polypeptide(L)'
;MKRFTLIVLVSLFSLSAWSKKKEFPLIGEKAPSFSESSTNGVLNFPEDFGDNWKILFSHPLDFTAVCTSELCGLAYNQEKFDSLGVKIAVVSIDEIDRHLLWKEFMERTMSEDGEAIEIAYPIVADLSGEVSEKYGMLHASANEKRNVRGVFIIDPDNIIQSISFYPINVGRNIDELLRTVAALQLTQKENVLTPYNWQPGDDVLVPHKPYTEDELKENPELKNQYYNKGEFMWYKKMNKSGKK
;
A
#
# COMPACT_ATOMS: atom_id res chain seq x y z
N MET A 1 -48.57 -1.47 -65.62
CA MET A 1 -47.21 -1.12 -65.23
C MET A 1 -47.18 -0.94 -63.70
N LYS A 2 -46.72 -1.95 -62.93
CA LYS A 2 -46.62 -1.86 -61.47
C LYS A 2 -45.22 -1.46 -61.10
N ARG A 3 -45.07 -0.30 -60.42
CA ARG A 3 -43.77 0.18 -59.89
C ARG A 3 -43.53 -0.50 -58.56
N PHE A 4 -42.47 -1.30 -58.50
CA PHE A 4 -41.95 -1.84 -57.25
C PHE A 4 -41.01 -0.81 -56.59
N THR A 5 -41.38 -0.28 -55.44
CA THR A 5 -40.53 0.59 -54.64
C THR A 5 -39.70 -0.31 -53.73
N LEU A 6 -38.38 -0.35 -53.99
CA LEU A 6 -37.41 -1.06 -53.15
C LEU A 6 -37.07 -0.18 -51.92
N ILE A 7 -37.53 -0.59 -50.75
CA ILE A 7 -37.17 0.04 -49.48
C ILE A 7 -35.86 -0.62 -49.01
N VAL A 8 -34.74 0.13 -49.08
CA VAL A 8 -33.46 -0.27 -48.52
C VAL A 8 -33.46 0.11 -47.02
N LEU A 9 -33.59 -0.87 -46.15
CA LEU A 9 -33.40 -0.70 -44.71
C LEU A 9 -31.88 -0.62 -44.42
N VAL A 10 -31.38 0.58 -44.22
CA VAL A 10 -30.02 0.79 -43.67
C VAL A 10 -30.09 0.60 -42.17
N SER A 11 -29.67 -0.58 -41.69
CA SER A 11 -29.46 -0.83 -40.29
C SER A 11 -28.17 -0.14 -39.81
N LEU A 12 -28.32 0.99 -39.16
CA LEU A 12 -27.26 1.67 -38.43
C LEU A 12 -26.89 0.79 -37.24
N PHE A 13 -25.88 -0.05 -37.41
CA PHE A 13 -25.15 -0.66 -36.28
C PHE A 13 -24.35 0.46 -35.61
N SER A 14 -24.91 1.08 -34.58
CA SER A 14 -24.14 1.90 -33.65
C SER A 14 -23.19 0.99 -32.90
N LEU A 15 -21.93 0.89 -33.35
CA LEU A 15 -20.81 0.41 -32.54
C LEU A 15 -20.64 1.43 -31.41
N SER A 16 -21.31 1.19 -30.29
CA SER A 16 -20.90 1.78 -29.03
C SER A 16 -19.51 1.21 -28.72
N ALA A 17 -18.47 1.93 -29.08
CA ALA A 17 -17.13 1.69 -28.57
C ALA A 17 -17.22 1.90 -27.04
N TRP A 18 -17.44 0.82 -26.31
CA TRP A 18 -17.29 0.81 -24.87
C TRP A 18 -15.80 1.06 -24.62
N SER A 19 -15.44 2.31 -24.37
CA SER A 19 -14.13 2.66 -23.83
C SER A 19 -14.00 1.85 -22.55
N LYS A 20 -13.14 0.80 -22.56
CA LYS A 20 -12.75 0.12 -21.34
C LYS A 20 -12.16 1.19 -20.43
N LYS A 21 -12.89 1.57 -19.38
CA LYS A 21 -12.35 2.40 -18.30
C LYS A 21 -11.10 1.68 -17.82
N LYS A 22 -9.94 2.33 -17.89
CA LYS A 22 -8.68 1.75 -17.47
C LYS A 22 -8.81 1.45 -15.98
N GLU A 23 -8.87 0.17 -15.63
CA GLU A 23 -9.02 -0.28 -14.25
C GLU A 23 -7.62 -0.34 -13.63
N PHE A 24 -7.43 0.34 -12.52
CA PHE A 24 -6.26 0.15 -11.66
C PHE A 24 -6.53 -1.02 -10.71
N PRO A 25 -5.48 -1.69 -10.17
CA PRO A 25 -5.64 -2.88 -9.36
C PRO A 25 -6.34 -2.57 -8.04
N LEU A 26 -7.15 -3.52 -7.58
CA LEU A 26 -7.92 -3.42 -6.35
C LEU A 26 -7.32 -4.30 -5.24
N ILE A 27 -7.84 -4.14 -4.02
CA ILE A 27 -7.51 -5.03 -2.88
C ILE A 27 -7.93 -6.45 -3.23
N GLY A 28 -7.04 -7.41 -2.99
CA GLY A 28 -7.21 -8.83 -3.33
C GLY A 28 -6.70 -9.21 -4.71
N GLU A 29 -6.30 -8.26 -5.54
CA GLU A 29 -5.70 -8.52 -6.85
C GLU A 29 -4.16 -8.57 -6.78
N LYS A 30 -3.54 -9.21 -7.75
CA LYS A 30 -2.08 -9.21 -7.88
C LYS A 30 -1.56 -7.82 -8.24
N ALA A 31 -0.48 -7.43 -7.59
CA ALA A 31 0.25 -6.22 -7.91
C ALA A 31 0.78 -6.30 -9.36
N PRO A 32 0.50 -5.31 -10.23
CA PRO A 32 1.05 -5.27 -11.57
C PRO A 32 2.57 -5.20 -11.56
N SER A 33 3.21 -6.08 -12.32
CA SER A 33 4.68 -6.08 -12.46
C SER A 33 5.17 -4.97 -13.39
N PHE A 34 6.39 -4.51 -13.12
CA PHE A 34 7.13 -3.58 -13.97
C PHE A 34 8.64 -3.81 -13.85
N SER A 35 9.39 -3.31 -14.83
CA SER A 35 10.86 -3.30 -14.82
C SER A 35 11.31 -1.90 -15.22
N GLU A 36 11.87 -1.14 -14.28
CA GLU A 36 12.23 0.26 -14.48
C GLU A 36 13.58 0.59 -13.83
N SER A 37 14.22 1.66 -14.31
CA SER A 37 15.43 2.21 -13.69
C SER A 37 15.12 2.81 -12.33
N SER A 38 16.01 2.61 -11.36
CA SER A 38 15.91 3.20 -10.03
C SER A 38 17.25 3.67 -9.52
N THR A 39 17.27 4.37 -8.39
CA THR A 39 18.50 4.79 -7.72
C THR A 39 19.40 3.64 -7.30
N ASN A 40 18.88 2.42 -7.27
CA ASN A 40 19.60 1.20 -6.88
C ASN A 40 19.84 0.26 -8.08
N GLY A 41 19.75 0.76 -9.31
CA GLY A 41 19.81 -0.02 -10.55
C GLY A 41 18.41 -0.34 -11.10
N VAL A 42 18.32 -1.30 -12.02
CA VAL A 42 17.02 -1.75 -12.55
C VAL A 42 16.28 -2.53 -11.47
N LEU A 43 15.03 -2.15 -11.23
CA LEU A 43 14.12 -2.85 -10.32
C LEU A 43 13.06 -3.62 -11.12
N ASN A 44 13.00 -4.94 -10.92
CA ASN A 44 11.90 -5.79 -11.37
C ASN A 44 10.93 -5.96 -10.19
N PHE A 45 9.88 -5.18 -10.19
CA PHE A 45 8.89 -5.18 -9.10
C PHE A 45 7.68 -6.03 -9.48
N PRO A 46 7.14 -6.85 -8.60
CA PRO A 46 7.53 -7.09 -7.20
C PRO A 46 8.60 -8.17 -6.98
N GLU A 47 9.10 -8.80 -8.04
CA GLU A 47 9.90 -10.03 -8.03
C GLU A 47 11.22 -9.87 -7.25
N ASP A 48 11.94 -8.75 -7.42
CA ASP A 48 13.23 -8.50 -6.73
C ASP A 48 13.09 -8.39 -5.21
N PHE A 49 11.87 -8.23 -4.71
CA PHE A 49 11.60 -8.18 -3.27
C PHE A 49 11.26 -9.55 -2.67
N GLY A 50 11.12 -10.60 -3.48
CA GLY A 50 10.89 -11.97 -3.05
C GLY A 50 9.67 -12.10 -2.13
N ASP A 51 9.80 -12.95 -1.10
CA ASP A 51 8.73 -13.26 -0.15
C ASP A 51 8.57 -12.20 0.98
N ASN A 52 9.11 -11.01 0.80
CA ASN A 52 8.87 -9.91 1.75
C ASN A 52 7.51 -9.27 1.51
N TRP A 53 6.99 -8.60 2.53
CA TRP A 53 5.95 -7.59 2.34
C TRP A 53 6.53 -6.41 1.56
N LYS A 54 5.70 -5.75 0.77
CA LYS A 54 6.14 -4.67 -0.11
C LYS A 54 5.28 -3.44 0.07
N ILE A 55 5.90 -2.28 0.01
CA ILE A 55 5.21 -0.99 -0.10
C ILE A 55 5.66 -0.34 -1.39
N LEU A 56 4.69 -0.08 -2.28
CA LEU A 56 4.89 0.82 -3.41
C LEU A 56 4.31 2.19 -3.04
N PHE A 57 5.17 3.21 -3.06
CA PHE A 57 4.90 4.53 -2.53
C PHE A 57 5.15 5.59 -3.60
N SER A 58 4.12 6.27 -4.10
CA SER A 58 4.31 7.30 -5.12
C SER A 58 4.42 8.70 -4.53
N HIS A 59 5.17 9.56 -5.19
CA HIS A 59 5.28 10.98 -4.85
C HIS A 59 5.15 11.87 -6.09
N PRO A 60 4.69 13.14 -5.92
CA PRO A 60 4.41 14.00 -7.06
C PRO A 60 5.63 14.55 -7.80
N LEU A 61 6.71 14.91 -7.08
CA LEU A 61 7.86 15.60 -7.67
C LEU A 61 9.05 15.64 -6.71
N ASP A 62 10.24 15.40 -7.24
CA ASP A 62 11.51 15.56 -6.54
C ASP A 62 11.77 17.01 -6.12
N PHE A 63 12.59 17.20 -5.09
CA PHE A 63 12.98 18.51 -4.54
C PHE A 63 11.78 19.36 -4.08
N THR A 64 10.72 18.74 -3.57
CA THR A 64 9.59 19.45 -2.97
C THR A 64 9.49 19.16 -1.48
N ALA A 65 9.01 20.12 -0.69
CA ALA A 65 9.05 20.06 0.76
C ALA A 65 8.33 18.83 1.34
N VAL A 66 7.10 18.55 0.92
CA VAL A 66 6.33 17.41 1.45
C VAL A 66 6.95 16.07 1.01
N CYS A 67 7.39 15.95 -0.25
CA CYS A 67 8.01 14.70 -0.72
C CYS A 67 9.34 14.45 0.00
N THR A 68 10.17 15.48 0.21
CA THR A 68 11.40 15.36 0.98
C THR A 68 11.12 14.90 2.41
N SER A 69 10.14 15.51 3.10
CA SER A 69 9.78 15.11 4.46
C SER A 69 9.29 13.65 4.55
N GLU A 70 8.54 13.19 3.55
CA GLU A 70 8.06 11.81 3.51
C GLU A 70 9.19 10.81 3.27
N LEU A 71 10.08 11.07 2.31
CA LEU A 71 11.20 10.18 2.03
C LEU A 71 12.19 10.12 3.20
N CYS A 72 12.50 11.26 3.81
CA CYS A 72 13.26 11.26 5.05
C CYS A 72 12.56 10.45 6.15
N GLY A 73 11.25 10.62 6.32
CA GLY A 73 10.47 9.85 7.29
C GLY A 73 10.48 8.35 7.04
N LEU A 74 10.46 7.91 5.77
CA LEU A 74 10.66 6.49 5.42
C LEU A 74 12.06 6.01 5.80
N ALA A 75 13.11 6.80 5.51
CA ALA A 75 14.50 6.48 5.81
C ALA A 75 14.74 6.37 7.33
N TYR A 76 14.26 7.32 8.13
CA TYR A 76 14.32 7.26 9.60
C TYR A 76 13.62 6.06 10.22
N ASN A 77 12.62 5.52 9.55
CA ASN A 77 11.89 4.35 10.00
C ASN A 77 12.31 3.05 9.30
N GLN A 78 13.42 3.06 8.53
CA GLN A 78 13.87 1.90 7.76
C GLN A 78 14.02 0.65 8.62
N GLU A 79 14.65 0.75 9.79
CA GLU A 79 14.82 -0.38 10.71
C GLU A 79 13.49 -0.97 11.19
N LYS A 80 12.46 -0.13 11.38
CA LYS A 80 11.12 -0.61 11.76
C LYS A 80 10.47 -1.38 10.62
N PHE A 81 10.60 -0.91 9.38
CA PHE A 81 10.13 -1.63 8.21
C PHE A 81 10.87 -2.95 8.02
N ASP A 82 12.18 -2.95 8.15
CA ASP A 82 13.00 -4.16 8.05
C ASP A 82 12.64 -5.18 9.14
N SER A 83 12.36 -4.73 10.37
CA SER A 83 11.91 -5.61 11.47
C SER A 83 10.56 -6.27 11.20
N LEU A 84 9.73 -5.66 10.37
CA LEU A 84 8.46 -6.22 9.89
C LEU A 84 8.63 -7.02 8.58
N GLY A 85 9.86 -7.18 8.07
CA GLY A 85 10.09 -7.85 6.79
C GLY A 85 9.47 -7.11 5.60
N VAL A 86 9.49 -5.77 5.61
CA VAL A 86 8.91 -4.92 4.56
C VAL A 86 10.01 -4.34 3.70
N LYS A 87 9.84 -4.42 2.39
CA LYS A 87 10.66 -3.71 1.39
C LYS A 87 9.84 -2.58 0.77
N ILE A 88 10.50 -1.45 0.54
CA ILE A 88 9.88 -0.23 0.03
C ILE A 88 10.42 0.06 -1.36
N ALA A 89 9.55 0.43 -2.29
CA ALA A 89 9.89 1.10 -3.54
C ALA A 89 9.13 2.43 -3.62
N VAL A 90 9.85 3.49 -3.95
CA VAL A 90 9.26 4.81 -4.20
C VAL A 90 9.22 5.04 -5.70
N VAL A 91 8.17 5.68 -6.23
CA VAL A 91 8.01 5.91 -7.68
C VAL A 91 7.50 7.32 -7.96
N SER A 92 8.08 7.95 -8.98
CA SER A 92 7.52 9.14 -9.62
C SER A 92 7.86 9.18 -11.11
N ILE A 93 7.29 10.13 -11.83
CA ILE A 93 7.56 10.37 -13.26
C ILE A 93 8.80 11.24 -13.50
N ASP A 94 9.58 11.54 -12.46
CA ASP A 94 10.85 12.26 -12.62
C ASP A 94 11.93 11.36 -13.23
N GLU A 95 12.97 11.98 -13.82
CA GLU A 95 14.08 11.31 -14.46
C GLU A 95 15.05 10.71 -13.43
N ILE A 96 15.74 9.63 -13.80
CA ILE A 96 16.66 8.92 -12.90
C ILE A 96 17.79 9.82 -12.38
N ASP A 97 18.38 10.67 -13.22
CA ASP A 97 19.43 11.59 -12.81
C ASP A 97 18.95 12.58 -11.75
N ARG A 98 17.67 12.99 -11.82
CA ARG A 98 17.05 13.86 -10.84
C ARG A 98 16.86 13.13 -9.51
N HIS A 99 16.42 11.86 -9.54
CA HIS A 99 16.33 11.03 -8.34
C HIS A 99 17.67 10.84 -7.65
N LEU A 100 18.73 10.56 -8.41
CA LEU A 100 20.08 10.39 -7.88
C LEU A 100 20.59 11.66 -7.19
N LEU A 101 20.42 12.83 -7.84
CA LEU A 101 20.78 14.12 -7.27
C LEU A 101 19.98 14.46 -6.01
N TRP A 102 18.68 14.12 -6.00
CA TRP A 102 17.82 14.38 -4.86
C TRP A 102 18.13 13.45 -3.68
N LYS A 103 18.39 12.17 -3.95
CA LYS A 103 18.87 11.20 -2.95
C LYS A 103 20.14 11.71 -2.29
N GLU A 104 21.17 12.05 -3.08
CA GLU A 104 22.44 12.61 -2.57
C GLU A 104 22.22 13.87 -1.73
N PHE A 105 21.35 14.78 -2.20
CA PHE A 105 21.01 15.99 -1.47
C PHE A 105 20.41 15.66 -0.10
N MET A 106 19.44 14.77 -0.03
CA MET A 106 18.80 14.37 1.24
C MET A 106 19.80 13.73 2.20
N GLU A 107 20.58 12.76 1.75
CA GLU A 107 21.58 12.06 2.57
C GLU A 107 22.68 13.01 3.10
N ARG A 108 23.03 14.03 2.33
CA ARG A 108 24.02 15.01 2.74
C ARG A 108 23.50 16.11 3.68
N THR A 109 22.24 16.50 3.52
CA THR A 109 21.73 17.74 4.15
C THR A 109 20.66 17.50 5.20
N MET A 110 20.01 16.34 5.19
CA MET A 110 18.96 16.02 6.14
C MET A 110 19.52 15.16 7.26
N SER A 111 19.08 15.48 8.48
CA SER A 111 19.38 14.68 9.66
C SER A 111 18.17 14.75 10.60
N GLU A 112 17.97 13.74 11.42
CA GLU A 112 17.05 13.74 12.54
C GLU A 112 17.85 13.46 13.80
N ASP A 113 17.64 14.24 14.85
CA ASP A 113 18.38 14.13 16.11
C ASP A 113 19.94 14.16 15.95
N GLY A 114 20.42 14.77 14.85
CA GLY A 114 21.84 14.87 14.53
C GLY A 114 22.43 13.66 13.81
N GLU A 115 21.66 12.64 13.51
CA GLU A 115 22.05 11.48 12.71
C GLU A 115 21.74 11.69 11.23
N ALA A 116 22.70 11.41 10.35
CA ALA A 116 22.50 11.46 8.90
C ALA A 116 21.56 10.33 8.47
N ILE A 117 20.73 10.61 7.46
CA ILE A 117 19.86 9.59 6.88
C ILE A 117 20.58 8.82 5.78
N GLU A 118 20.19 7.57 5.61
CA GLU A 118 20.52 6.74 4.45
C GLU A 118 19.21 6.30 3.75
N ILE A 119 19.09 6.56 2.46
CA ILE A 119 17.94 6.14 1.66
C ILE A 119 18.28 4.80 1.01
N ALA A 120 18.00 3.71 1.72
CA ALA A 120 18.31 2.35 1.28
C ALA A 120 17.34 1.82 0.20
N TYR A 121 16.11 2.30 0.17
CA TYR A 121 15.10 1.88 -0.79
C TYR A 121 15.29 2.50 -2.18
N PRO A 122 14.91 1.79 -3.26
CA PRO A 122 14.96 2.33 -4.62
C PRO A 122 13.93 3.44 -4.85
N ILE A 123 14.34 4.49 -5.55
CA ILE A 123 13.46 5.52 -6.11
C ILE A 123 13.39 5.24 -7.61
N VAL A 124 12.23 4.89 -8.11
CA VAL A 124 11.94 4.40 -9.47
C VAL A 124 11.57 5.55 -10.38
N ALA A 125 12.25 5.64 -11.52
CA ALA A 125 12.02 6.64 -12.56
C ALA A 125 11.00 6.12 -13.60
N ASP A 126 9.72 6.42 -13.39
CA ASP A 126 8.62 6.08 -14.31
C ASP A 126 8.39 7.21 -15.31
N LEU A 127 9.42 7.52 -16.12
CA LEU A 127 9.39 8.66 -17.06
C LEU A 127 8.25 8.55 -18.08
N SER A 128 7.86 7.34 -18.47
CA SER A 128 6.73 7.08 -19.38
C SER A 128 5.38 7.29 -18.71
N GLY A 129 5.31 7.18 -17.39
CA GLY A 129 4.08 7.16 -16.60
C GLY A 129 3.32 5.83 -16.65
N GLU A 130 3.90 4.78 -17.25
CA GLU A 130 3.23 3.48 -17.39
C GLU A 130 2.97 2.78 -16.06
N VAL A 131 3.93 2.82 -15.14
CA VAL A 131 3.77 2.28 -13.79
C VAL A 131 2.69 3.04 -13.04
N SER A 132 2.79 4.37 -13.08
CA SER A 132 1.83 5.28 -12.43
C SER A 132 0.42 5.11 -12.98
N GLU A 133 0.27 4.88 -14.28
CA GLU A 133 -1.02 4.56 -14.88
C GLU A 133 -1.54 3.18 -14.48
N LYS A 134 -0.67 2.15 -14.49
CA LYS A 134 -1.06 0.79 -14.06
C LYS A 134 -1.60 0.76 -12.64
N TYR A 135 -1.01 1.54 -11.74
CA TYR A 135 -1.41 1.63 -10.34
C TYR A 135 -2.45 2.73 -10.05
N GLY A 136 -2.95 3.41 -11.07
CA GLY A 136 -3.95 4.47 -10.91
C GLY A 136 -3.43 5.68 -10.10
N MET A 137 -2.14 5.98 -10.19
CA MET A 137 -1.49 7.07 -9.45
C MET A 137 -1.56 8.42 -10.18
N LEU A 138 -2.05 8.45 -11.42
CA LEU A 138 -2.24 9.66 -12.22
C LEU A 138 -3.70 10.08 -12.19
N HIS A 139 -4.00 11.11 -11.42
CA HIS A 139 -5.34 11.68 -11.28
C HIS A 139 -5.42 13.01 -12.04
N ALA A 140 -5.90 13.02 -13.26
CA ALA A 140 -5.97 14.22 -14.12
C ALA A 140 -6.68 15.40 -13.45
N SER A 141 -7.72 15.13 -12.65
CA SER A 141 -8.46 16.17 -11.89
C SER A 141 -7.67 16.77 -10.72
N ALA A 142 -6.66 16.05 -10.20
CA ALA A 142 -5.81 16.53 -9.12
C ALA A 142 -4.54 17.21 -9.64
N ASN A 143 -3.92 16.62 -10.68
CA ASN A 143 -2.78 17.15 -11.41
C ASN A 143 -2.62 16.40 -12.74
N GLU A 144 -2.58 17.09 -13.85
CA GLU A 144 -2.57 16.48 -15.17
C GLU A 144 -1.28 15.70 -15.50
N LYS A 145 -0.19 15.98 -14.81
CA LYS A 145 1.16 15.49 -15.19
C LYS A 145 1.98 14.92 -14.02
N ARG A 146 1.39 14.65 -12.87
CA ARG A 146 2.14 14.18 -11.70
C ARG A 146 1.35 13.15 -10.92
N ASN A 147 2.07 12.28 -10.23
CA ASN A 147 1.47 11.33 -9.35
C ASN A 147 0.77 12.03 -8.18
N VAL A 148 -0.35 11.46 -7.75
CA VAL A 148 -0.86 11.69 -6.40
C VAL A 148 0.00 10.89 -5.41
N ARG A 149 -0.20 11.09 -4.12
CA ARG A 149 0.50 10.32 -3.07
C ARG A 149 -0.22 8.99 -2.87
N GLY A 150 0.12 7.99 -3.66
CA GLY A 150 -0.40 6.63 -3.56
C GLY A 150 0.45 5.76 -2.64
N VAL A 151 -0.20 4.82 -1.94
CA VAL A 151 0.44 3.74 -1.19
C VAL A 151 -0.28 2.45 -1.50
N PHE A 152 0.49 1.43 -1.87
CA PHE A 152 0.03 0.06 -2.02
C PHE A 152 0.82 -0.82 -1.06
N ILE A 153 0.14 -1.50 -0.15
CA ILE A 153 0.73 -2.51 0.72
C ILE A 153 0.41 -3.87 0.11
N ILE A 154 1.45 -4.64 -0.14
CA ILE A 154 1.40 -5.88 -0.92
C ILE A 154 2.03 -6.99 -0.08
N ASP A 155 1.37 -8.13 -0.01
CA ASP A 155 1.82 -9.29 0.77
C ASP A 155 2.91 -10.11 0.06
N PRO A 156 3.46 -11.16 0.71
CA PRO A 156 4.45 -12.06 0.11
C PRO A 156 3.99 -12.75 -1.17
N ASP A 157 2.70 -13.03 -1.31
CA ASP A 157 2.11 -13.64 -2.51
C ASP A 157 1.86 -12.64 -3.65
N ASN A 158 2.33 -11.39 -3.47
CA ASN A 158 2.14 -10.27 -4.37
C ASN A 158 0.68 -9.84 -4.53
N ILE A 159 -0.15 -10.06 -3.51
CA ILE A 159 -1.53 -9.62 -3.47
C ILE A 159 -1.62 -8.27 -2.74
N ILE A 160 -2.33 -7.32 -3.33
CA ILE A 160 -2.57 -6.00 -2.74
C ILE A 160 -3.51 -6.16 -1.55
N GLN A 161 -3.06 -5.75 -0.37
CA GLN A 161 -3.79 -5.83 0.88
C GLN A 161 -4.36 -4.48 1.34
N SER A 162 -3.76 -3.36 0.92
CA SER A 162 -4.25 -2.02 1.24
C SER A 162 -3.87 -1.03 0.15
N ILE A 163 -4.75 -0.06 -0.10
CA ILE A 163 -4.54 1.04 -1.03
C ILE A 163 -4.97 2.33 -0.37
N SER A 164 -4.15 3.38 -0.47
CA SER A 164 -4.53 4.72 -0.07
C SER A 164 -4.00 5.77 -1.03
N PHE A 165 -4.78 6.84 -1.22
CA PHE A 165 -4.42 7.99 -2.03
C PHE A 165 -4.63 9.27 -1.25
N TYR A 166 -3.67 10.18 -1.36
CA TYR A 166 -3.70 11.49 -0.73
C TYR A 166 -3.44 12.58 -1.76
N PRO A 167 -4.01 13.78 -1.56
CA PRO A 167 -3.70 14.93 -2.41
C PRO A 167 -2.23 15.36 -2.26
N ILE A 168 -1.73 16.08 -3.23
CA ILE A 168 -0.30 16.46 -3.31
C ILE A 168 0.21 17.31 -2.14
N ASN A 169 -0.69 17.99 -1.43
CA ASN A 169 -0.37 18.92 -0.34
C ASN A 169 -0.50 18.30 1.07
N VAL A 170 -0.82 17.01 1.17
CA VAL A 170 -0.99 16.31 2.46
C VAL A 170 0.02 15.16 2.54
N GLY A 171 1.01 15.28 3.44
CA GLY A 171 1.97 14.21 3.75
C GLY A 171 1.31 13.03 4.46
N ARG A 172 1.84 11.83 4.21
CA ARG A 172 1.33 10.57 4.80
C ARG A 172 1.94 10.35 6.18
N ASN A 173 1.21 9.65 7.02
CA ASN A 173 1.66 9.27 8.35
C ASN A 173 2.41 7.93 8.28
N ILE A 174 3.72 7.94 8.55
CA ILE A 174 4.58 6.76 8.48
C ILE A 174 4.25 5.74 9.58
N ASP A 175 3.92 6.21 10.80
CA ASP A 175 3.51 5.31 11.89
C ASP A 175 2.22 4.57 11.55
N GLU A 176 1.29 5.20 10.80
CA GLU A 176 0.07 4.53 10.33
C GLU A 176 0.38 3.48 9.26
N LEU A 177 1.39 3.66 8.41
CA LEU A 177 1.84 2.63 7.48
C LEU A 177 2.40 1.42 8.24
N LEU A 178 3.27 1.65 9.22
CA LEU A 178 3.81 0.59 10.08
C LEU A 178 2.70 -0.15 10.84
N ARG A 179 1.77 0.61 11.44
CA ARG A 179 0.60 0.04 12.13
C ARG A 179 -0.25 -0.82 11.19
N THR A 180 -0.51 -0.32 9.98
CA THR A 180 -1.34 -1.04 9.00
C THR A 180 -0.67 -2.33 8.54
N VAL A 181 0.63 -2.31 8.24
CA VAL A 181 1.39 -3.52 7.91
C VAL A 181 1.32 -4.53 9.06
N ALA A 182 1.59 -4.10 10.30
CA ALA A 182 1.53 -4.98 11.46
C ALA A 182 0.14 -5.60 11.67
N ALA A 183 -0.93 -4.82 11.43
CA ALA A 183 -2.30 -5.32 11.49
C ALA A 183 -2.58 -6.37 10.42
N LEU A 184 -2.17 -6.12 9.18
CA LEU A 184 -2.34 -7.06 8.06
C LEU A 184 -1.58 -8.35 8.29
N GLN A 185 -0.32 -8.27 8.75
CA GLN A 185 0.49 -9.44 9.08
C GLN A 185 -0.14 -10.27 10.19
N LEU A 186 -0.63 -9.64 11.24
CA LEU A 186 -1.27 -10.33 12.36
C LEU A 186 -2.54 -11.06 11.92
N THR A 187 -3.41 -10.37 11.18
CA THR A 187 -4.68 -10.95 10.72
C THR A 187 -4.51 -12.05 9.68
N GLN A 188 -3.45 -11.99 8.88
CA GLN A 188 -3.10 -13.05 7.92
C GLN A 188 -2.50 -14.28 8.62
N LYS A 189 -1.67 -14.06 9.65
CA LYS A 189 -1.00 -15.13 10.41
C LYS A 189 -1.95 -15.83 11.39
N GLU A 190 -2.80 -15.07 12.05
CA GLU A 190 -3.74 -15.55 13.06
C GLU A 190 -5.17 -15.29 12.58
N ASN A 191 -6.10 -16.17 12.90
CA ASN A 191 -7.51 -15.96 12.58
C ASN A 191 -8.15 -14.96 13.57
N VAL A 192 -7.68 -13.71 13.52
CA VAL A 192 -8.11 -12.61 14.38
C VAL A 192 -8.45 -11.38 13.55
N LEU A 193 -9.11 -10.40 14.18
CA LEU A 193 -9.48 -9.13 13.56
C LEU A 193 -8.94 -7.99 14.44
N THR A 194 -8.36 -6.97 13.81
CA THR A 194 -7.91 -5.78 14.54
C THR A 194 -9.07 -4.80 14.71
N PRO A 195 -9.41 -4.37 15.94
CA PRO A 195 -10.43 -3.35 16.15
C PRO A 195 -9.96 -1.95 15.68
N TYR A 196 -10.89 -0.99 15.67
CA TYR A 196 -10.53 0.41 15.38
C TYR A 196 -9.42 0.90 16.33
N ASN A 197 -8.53 1.75 15.83
CA ASN A 197 -7.38 2.32 16.56
C ASN A 197 -6.42 1.28 17.17
N TRP A 198 -6.50 0.01 16.75
CA TRP A 198 -5.60 -1.03 17.24
C TRP A 198 -4.13 -0.65 17.02
N GLN A 199 -3.32 -0.91 18.03
CA GLN A 199 -1.86 -0.79 17.97
C GLN A 199 -1.21 -2.15 18.22
N PRO A 200 -0.01 -2.41 17.71
CA PRO A 200 0.73 -3.62 18.03
C PRO A 200 0.79 -3.90 19.54
N GLY A 201 0.36 -5.11 19.93
CA GLY A 201 0.25 -5.52 21.33
C GLY A 201 -1.10 -5.23 22.01
N ASP A 202 -2.01 -4.54 21.36
CA ASP A 202 -3.39 -4.40 21.85
C ASP A 202 -4.19 -5.68 21.62
N ASP A 203 -5.24 -5.86 22.43
CA ASP A 203 -6.16 -6.99 22.29
C ASP A 203 -6.85 -6.99 20.93
N VAL A 204 -7.13 -8.19 20.43
CA VAL A 204 -7.73 -8.40 19.10
C VAL A 204 -9.13 -8.98 19.21
N LEU A 205 -9.95 -8.78 18.18
CA LEU A 205 -11.24 -9.45 18.06
C LEU A 205 -11.05 -10.85 17.46
N VAL A 206 -11.91 -11.77 17.86
CA VAL A 206 -12.04 -13.09 17.22
C VAL A 206 -13.36 -13.16 16.46
N PRO A 207 -13.41 -13.84 15.28
CA PRO A 207 -14.59 -13.82 14.40
C PRO A 207 -15.83 -14.49 15.00
N HIS A 208 -15.65 -15.35 16.00
CA HIS A 208 -16.72 -16.13 16.64
C HIS A 208 -16.53 -16.20 18.15
N LYS A 209 -17.56 -16.65 18.90
CA LYS A 209 -17.42 -17.03 20.30
C LYS A 209 -16.28 -18.06 20.40
N PRO A 210 -15.22 -17.80 21.22
CA PRO A 210 -13.98 -18.58 21.17
C PRO A 210 -14.05 -19.93 21.85
N TYR A 211 -15.14 -20.26 22.55
CA TYR A 211 -15.35 -21.53 23.25
C TYR A 211 -16.84 -21.84 23.46
N THR A 212 -17.13 -23.13 23.58
CA THR A 212 -18.42 -23.65 24.01
C THR A 212 -18.49 -23.73 25.55
N GLU A 213 -19.68 -24.00 26.12
CA GLU A 213 -19.83 -24.18 27.57
C GLU A 213 -19.11 -25.46 28.06
N ASP A 214 -19.01 -26.50 27.24
CA ASP A 214 -18.35 -27.73 27.60
C ASP A 214 -16.82 -27.57 27.58
N GLU A 215 -16.26 -26.94 26.54
CA GLU A 215 -14.83 -26.56 26.51
C GLU A 215 -14.44 -25.69 27.70
N LEU A 216 -15.34 -24.79 28.13
CA LEU A 216 -15.10 -23.94 29.28
C LEU A 216 -15.11 -24.72 30.61
N LYS A 217 -15.91 -25.76 30.72
CA LYS A 217 -15.89 -26.67 31.90
C LYS A 217 -14.60 -27.46 31.97
N GLU A 218 -14.13 -27.94 30.80
CA GLU A 218 -12.88 -28.70 30.71
C GLU A 218 -11.63 -27.80 30.91
N ASN A 219 -11.69 -26.55 30.42
CA ASN A 219 -10.60 -25.58 30.53
C ASN A 219 -11.09 -24.20 31.01
N PRO A 220 -11.28 -23.99 32.32
CA PRO A 220 -11.75 -22.74 32.90
C PRO A 220 -10.83 -21.55 32.62
N GLU A 221 -9.54 -21.76 32.27
CA GLU A 221 -8.56 -20.72 31.97
C GLU A 221 -8.88 -19.94 30.69
N LEU A 222 -9.76 -20.48 29.83
CA LEU A 222 -10.23 -19.77 28.63
C LEU A 222 -10.87 -18.41 28.97
N LYS A 223 -11.55 -18.28 30.13
CA LYS A 223 -12.09 -17.00 30.62
C LYS A 223 -11.01 -15.94 30.89
N ASN A 224 -9.78 -16.36 31.15
CA ASN A 224 -8.66 -15.45 31.39
C ASN A 224 -8.07 -14.94 30.07
N GLN A 225 -8.23 -15.71 28.98
CA GLN A 225 -7.69 -15.40 27.67
C GLN A 225 -8.62 -14.53 26.82
N TYR A 226 -9.95 -14.65 27.07
CA TYR A 226 -10.96 -13.98 26.28
C TYR A 226 -11.91 -13.17 27.15
N TYR A 227 -12.51 -12.14 26.55
CA TYR A 227 -13.63 -11.39 27.14
C TYR A 227 -14.54 -10.85 26.03
N ASN A 228 -15.76 -10.45 26.34
CA ASN A 228 -16.66 -9.87 25.37
C ASN A 228 -17.15 -8.46 25.79
N LYS A 229 -17.49 -7.68 24.78
CA LYS A 229 -18.16 -6.37 24.90
C LYS A 229 -19.47 -6.42 24.10
N GLY A 230 -20.47 -7.18 24.61
CA GLY A 230 -21.71 -7.41 23.92
C GLY A 230 -21.76 -8.78 23.21
N GLU A 231 -22.83 -9.10 22.50
CA GLU A 231 -23.15 -10.46 22.03
C GLU A 231 -22.12 -11.04 21.06
N PHE A 232 -21.52 -10.21 20.18
CA PHE A 232 -20.64 -10.67 19.08
C PHE A 232 -19.25 -10.03 19.09
N MET A 233 -18.91 -9.21 20.07
CA MET A 233 -17.58 -8.59 20.17
C MET A 233 -16.70 -9.35 21.18
N TRP A 234 -16.16 -10.49 20.74
CA TRP A 234 -15.25 -11.27 21.54
C TRP A 234 -13.80 -10.85 21.30
N TYR A 235 -13.11 -10.55 22.38
CA TYR A 235 -11.69 -10.15 22.39
C TYR A 235 -10.83 -11.27 22.91
N LYS A 236 -9.67 -11.50 22.25
CA LYS A 236 -8.54 -12.27 22.74
C LYS A 236 -7.53 -11.30 23.34
N LYS A 237 -7.15 -11.55 24.60
CA LYS A 237 -6.08 -10.78 25.23
C LYS A 237 -4.75 -11.14 24.60
N MET A 238 -4.00 -10.12 24.18
CA MET A 238 -2.63 -10.30 23.72
C MET A 238 -1.68 -10.14 24.90
N ASN A 239 -0.63 -10.99 24.94
CA ASN A 239 0.41 -10.85 25.95
C ASN A 239 1.13 -9.51 25.75
N LYS A 240 0.98 -8.61 26.69
CA LYS A 240 1.69 -7.32 26.71
C LYS A 240 3.16 -7.51 27.06
N SER A 241 3.89 -8.32 26.27
CA SER A 241 5.34 -8.40 26.38
C SER A 241 5.93 -7.17 25.69
N GLY A 242 6.30 -6.15 26.48
CA GLY A 242 7.20 -5.10 26.03
C GLY A 242 6.64 -3.70 25.78
N LYS A 243 5.64 -3.21 26.56
CA LYS A 243 5.57 -1.75 26.77
C LYS A 243 6.54 -1.40 27.94
N LYS A 244 7.79 -1.11 27.60
CA LYS A 244 8.70 -0.32 28.44
C LYS A 244 9.05 0.95 27.72
#